data_8d243ffad63f659a2509db522d2a426f
#
_entry.id   8d243ffad63f659a2509db522d2a426f
#
_cell.length_a   1.000
_cell.length_b   1.000
_cell.length_c   1.000
_cell.angle_alpha   90.00
_cell.angle_beta   90.00
_cell.angle_gamma   90.00
#
_symmetry.space_group_name_H-M   'P 1'
#
loop_
_entity.id
_entity.type
_entity.pdbx_description
1 polymer ?
#
loop_
_entity_poly.entity_id
_entity_poly.type
_entity_poly.pdbx_seq_one_letter_code
_entity_poly.pdbx_strand_id
1 'polypeptide(L)'
;MNTSQPVAAVVALRGVHKQFGAVRAIDGIDLTLAPGECVGLVGHNGAGKSTLVNLINGTLKPSRGEIDSHVTRGGRGSAIRSVFQELSLCPNLSAAENLRIAHPTLKGLGWRRRAGAEIRTSLDQVFPGHGIDTDARVDTLSIAQRQMIEIAIGFAPRGGQARLVILDEPTSSLDAGIAEQLLAYVERFCAEGGTVVFISHMLGEIFRVATRIVVMQDGRVVAERASQDFDRDSLVDAMGHVAQHAPSADQRRYAEGASAAGAAGEMVIEDSAGLSARRGEIVGLAGLAGHGQAEALAKLYFASTSGWRAPRQPRMAFVAGDRGRDGVLPLWSILRNLSLSVLPAGARSGAVDRRAEATLGREWQQRIGIRSDDLGNPITSLSGGNQQKVLFARALASSAPIVVMDDPMRGVDVGTKQEVYALIRAEADAGRTFLWYSTETEEVCQCDRVFVFRDGKISAELSGAEINEERILAASFEMQEN
;
A
#
# COMPACT_ATOMS: atom_id res chain seq x y z
N MET A 1 18.72 -47.05 -4.98
CA MET A 1 17.94 -46.51 -3.85
C MET A 1 18.71 -45.33 -3.29
N ASN A 2 18.39 -44.16 -3.77
CA ASN A 2 19.02 -42.92 -3.29
C ASN A 2 18.10 -42.34 -2.21
N THR A 3 18.41 -42.65 -0.94
CA THR A 3 17.78 -42.01 0.22
C THR A 3 18.30 -40.59 0.31
N SER A 4 17.65 -39.66 -0.40
CA SER A 4 17.82 -38.23 -0.15
C SER A 4 17.44 -37.98 1.31
N GLN A 5 18.46 -37.61 2.13
CA GLN A 5 18.19 -37.09 3.47
C GLN A 5 17.18 -35.93 3.34
N PRO A 6 16.14 -35.86 4.19
CA PRO A 6 15.22 -34.74 4.13
C PRO A 6 16.01 -33.46 4.40
N VAL A 7 15.96 -32.53 3.45
CA VAL A 7 16.57 -31.21 3.60
C VAL A 7 15.94 -30.57 4.84
N ALA A 8 16.76 -30.22 5.83
CA ALA A 8 16.27 -29.65 7.08
C ALA A 8 15.51 -28.36 6.79
N ALA A 9 14.26 -28.30 7.23
CA ALA A 9 13.39 -27.12 7.04
C ALA A 9 14.02 -25.87 7.68
N VAL A 10 13.87 -24.70 7.06
CA VAL A 10 14.27 -23.43 7.67
C VAL A 10 13.40 -23.11 8.87
N VAL A 11 12.10 -23.31 8.74
CA VAL A 11 11.09 -23.19 9.80
C VAL A 11 10.01 -24.24 9.58
N ALA A 12 9.56 -24.88 10.66
CA ALA A 12 8.44 -25.80 10.67
C ALA A 12 7.45 -25.44 11.80
N LEU A 13 6.20 -25.25 11.43
CA LEU A 13 5.07 -25.04 12.34
C LEU A 13 4.30 -26.35 12.44
N ARG A 14 3.92 -26.75 13.67
CA ARG A 14 3.16 -27.98 13.93
C ARG A 14 1.99 -27.69 14.85
N GLY A 15 0.76 -27.80 14.33
CA GLY A 15 -0.48 -27.56 15.06
C GLY A 15 -0.50 -26.20 15.75
N VAL A 16 -0.02 -25.15 15.08
CA VAL A 16 0.16 -23.83 15.70
C VAL A 16 -1.17 -23.11 15.83
N HIS A 17 -1.48 -22.66 17.04
CA HIS A 17 -2.64 -21.81 17.34
C HIS A 17 -2.20 -20.49 17.96
N LYS A 18 -2.95 -19.41 17.66
CA LYS A 18 -2.81 -18.12 18.32
C LYS A 18 -4.17 -17.51 18.62
N GLN A 19 -4.37 -17.17 19.89
CA GLN A 19 -5.59 -16.55 20.37
C GLN A 19 -5.28 -15.21 21.03
N PHE A 20 -6.12 -14.19 20.78
CA PHE A 20 -6.12 -12.90 21.45
C PHE A 20 -7.48 -12.68 22.11
N GLY A 21 -7.57 -12.83 23.43
CA GLY A 21 -8.85 -12.83 24.12
C GLY A 21 -9.81 -13.88 23.56
N ALA A 22 -10.95 -13.49 23.05
CA ALA A 22 -11.93 -14.38 22.41
C ALA A 22 -11.64 -14.68 20.92
N VAL A 23 -10.73 -13.93 20.28
CA VAL A 23 -10.46 -14.04 18.84
C VAL A 23 -9.38 -15.08 18.58
N ARG A 24 -9.68 -16.11 17.78
CA ARG A 24 -8.68 -17.04 17.23
C ARG A 24 -8.11 -16.46 15.95
N ALA A 25 -6.89 -15.95 16.02
CA ALA A 25 -6.22 -15.39 14.86
C ALA A 25 -5.51 -16.46 14.02
N ILE A 26 -5.08 -17.57 14.64
CA ILE A 26 -4.51 -18.76 13.99
C ILE A 26 -5.12 -20.00 14.65
N ASP A 27 -5.56 -20.95 13.83
CA ASP A 27 -6.30 -22.13 14.28
C ASP A 27 -5.75 -23.42 13.64
N GLY A 28 -4.66 -23.95 14.22
CA GLY A 28 -4.10 -25.26 13.86
C GLY A 28 -3.32 -25.26 12.55
N ILE A 29 -2.35 -24.36 12.38
CA ILE A 29 -1.52 -24.33 11.17
C ILE A 29 -0.34 -25.31 11.28
N ASP A 30 -0.23 -26.15 10.25
CA ASP A 30 0.95 -26.93 9.90
C ASP A 30 1.56 -26.30 8.63
N LEU A 31 2.81 -25.86 8.69
CA LEU A 31 3.50 -25.22 7.56
C LEU A 31 4.99 -25.44 7.67
N THR A 32 5.63 -25.86 6.60
CA THR A 32 7.08 -26.05 6.53
C THR A 32 7.67 -25.16 5.46
N LEU A 33 8.71 -24.41 5.80
CA LEU A 33 9.47 -23.57 4.88
C LEU A 33 10.82 -24.27 4.58
N ALA A 34 11.03 -24.62 3.32
CA ALA A 34 12.23 -25.28 2.84
C ALA A 34 13.30 -24.27 2.36
N PRO A 35 14.60 -24.62 2.39
CA PRO A 35 15.63 -23.78 1.78
C PRO A 35 15.42 -23.66 0.27
N GLY A 36 15.65 -22.46 -0.27
CA GLY A 36 15.61 -22.19 -1.70
C GLY A 36 14.21 -22.01 -2.28
N GLU A 37 13.15 -21.95 -1.47
CA GLU A 37 11.79 -21.72 -1.97
C GLU A 37 11.31 -20.28 -1.75
N CYS A 38 10.45 -19.83 -2.64
CA CYS A 38 9.60 -18.67 -2.44
C CYS A 38 8.17 -19.13 -2.18
N VAL A 39 7.66 -18.91 -0.96
CA VAL A 39 6.28 -19.24 -0.60
C VAL A 39 5.41 -18.01 -0.76
N GLY A 40 4.49 -18.03 -1.71
CA GLY A 40 3.45 -17.02 -1.85
C GLY A 40 2.38 -17.23 -0.78
N LEU A 41 2.21 -16.27 0.11
CA LEU A 41 1.18 -16.33 1.16
C LEU A 41 0.04 -15.39 0.83
N VAL A 42 -1.12 -15.94 0.47
CA VAL A 42 -2.29 -15.21 0.03
C VAL A 42 -3.50 -15.45 0.93
N GLY A 43 -4.50 -14.61 0.85
CA GLY A 43 -5.75 -14.68 1.62
C GLY A 43 -6.34 -13.30 1.86
N HIS A 44 -7.63 -13.25 2.19
CA HIS A 44 -8.32 -11.98 2.49
C HIS A 44 -7.73 -11.28 3.73
N ASN A 45 -8.10 -9.99 3.91
CA ASN A 45 -7.70 -9.24 5.10
C ASN A 45 -8.41 -9.80 6.35
N GLY A 46 -7.61 -10.05 7.41
CA GLY A 46 -8.11 -10.79 8.57
C GLY A 46 -7.89 -12.29 8.49
N ALA A 47 -7.41 -12.85 7.38
CA ALA A 47 -7.12 -14.29 7.26
C ALA A 47 -6.04 -14.82 8.22
N GLY A 48 -5.32 -13.92 8.92
CA GLY A 48 -4.28 -14.29 9.88
C GLY A 48 -2.84 -14.18 9.36
N LYS A 49 -2.61 -13.71 8.14
CA LYS A 49 -1.27 -13.62 7.50
C LYS A 49 -0.25 -12.90 8.39
N SER A 50 -0.54 -11.68 8.83
CA SER A 50 0.38 -10.89 9.67
C SER A 50 0.61 -11.54 11.04
N THR A 51 -0.38 -12.25 11.59
CA THR A 51 -0.21 -13.04 12.83
C THR A 51 0.74 -14.20 12.59
N LEU A 52 0.61 -14.91 11.46
CA LEU A 52 1.49 -16.00 11.06
C LEU A 52 2.93 -15.51 10.87
N VAL A 53 3.12 -14.37 10.17
CA VAL A 53 4.43 -13.71 10.03
C VAL A 53 5.07 -13.41 11.38
N ASN A 54 4.31 -12.83 12.30
CA ASN A 54 4.80 -12.50 13.65
C ASN A 54 5.14 -13.74 14.48
N LEU A 55 4.48 -14.87 14.27
CA LEU A 55 4.83 -16.15 14.86
C LEU A 55 6.11 -16.73 14.25
N ILE A 56 6.27 -16.67 12.92
CA ILE A 56 7.46 -17.17 12.22
C ILE A 56 8.69 -16.35 12.63
N ASN A 57 8.62 -15.02 12.66
CA ASN A 57 9.77 -14.19 13.03
C ASN A 57 10.07 -14.18 14.55
N GLY A 58 9.18 -14.75 15.36
CA GLY A 58 9.36 -14.92 16.81
C GLY A 58 9.00 -13.69 17.65
N THR A 59 8.34 -12.68 17.10
CA THR A 59 7.80 -11.53 17.86
C THR A 59 6.56 -11.92 18.65
N LEU A 60 5.81 -12.92 18.19
CA LEU A 60 4.70 -13.55 18.90
C LEU A 60 5.05 -14.99 19.30
N LYS A 61 4.52 -15.41 20.44
CA LYS A 61 4.55 -16.82 20.87
C LYS A 61 3.22 -17.50 20.53
N PRO A 62 3.21 -18.74 20.07
CA PRO A 62 1.98 -19.49 19.85
C PRO A 62 1.26 -19.72 21.19
N SER A 63 -0.08 -19.82 21.14
CA SER A 63 -0.91 -20.22 22.29
C SER A 63 -0.88 -21.73 22.49
N ARG A 64 -0.77 -22.52 21.41
CA ARG A 64 -0.58 -23.98 21.36
C ARG A 64 0.22 -24.33 20.11
N GLY A 65 0.75 -25.57 20.09
CA GLY A 65 1.59 -26.06 19.01
C GLY A 65 3.04 -25.64 19.15
N GLU A 66 3.86 -26.04 18.21
CA GLU A 66 5.30 -25.86 18.23
C GLU A 66 5.77 -25.19 16.94
N ILE A 67 6.79 -24.34 17.07
CA ILE A 67 7.50 -23.76 15.95
C ILE A 67 8.96 -24.13 16.10
N ASP A 68 9.39 -25.07 15.26
CA ASP A 68 10.78 -25.47 15.14
C ASP A 68 11.49 -24.62 14.09
N SER A 69 12.73 -24.23 14.36
CA SER A 69 13.51 -23.40 13.46
C SER A 69 14.98 -23.80 13.56
N HIS A 70 15.52 -24.22 12.42
CA HIS A 70 16.94 -24.51 12.28
C HIS A 70 17.80 -23.23 12.11
N VAL A 71 17.17 -22.06 12.15
CA VAL A 71 17.84 -20.77 12.10
C VAL A 71 17.50 -19.95 13.34
N THR A 72 18.40 -19.06 13.73
CA THR A 72 18.19 -18.19 14.88
C THR A 72 16.98 -17.29 14.65
N ARG A 73 15.97 -17.38 15.54
CA ARG A 73 14.73 -16.60 15.53
C ARG A 73 14.79 -15.48 16.54
N GLY A 74 14.32 -14.32 16.12
CA GLY A 74 14.17 -13.17 17.00
C GLY A 74 15.49 -12.62 17.57
N GLY A 75 15.46 -11.40 18.08
CA GLY A 75 16.59 -10.76 18.74
C GLY A 75 17.77 -10.39 17.84
N ARG A 76 18.90 -10.09 18.48
CA ARG A 76 20.12 -9.67 17.80
C ARG A 76 20.78 -10.85 17.08
N GLY A 77 20.87 -10.77 15.75
CA GLY A 77 21.48 -11.83 14.93
C GLY A 77 20.50 -12.85 14.37
N SER A 78 19.20 -12.55 14.36
CA SER A 78 18.22 -13.41 13.70
C SER A 78 18.55 -13.60 12.23
N ALA A 79 18.48 -14.85 11.77
CA ALA A 79 18.58 -15.20 10.35
C ALA A 79 17.22 -15.10 9.63
N ILE A 80 16.14 -14.82 10.37
CA ILE A 80 14.81 -14.49 9.83
C ILE A 80 14.65 -12.97 9.85
N ARG A 81 14.24 -12.40 8.73
CA ARG A 81 14.05 -10.96 8.57
C ARG A 81 12.70 -10.67 7.96
N SER A 82 12.10 -9.56 8.37
CA SER A 82 10.80 -9.14 7.87
C SER A 82 10.90 -7.70 7.38
N VAL A 83 10.37 -7.48 6.19
CA VAL A 83 10.02 -6.19 5.62
C VAL A 83 8.52 -6.07 5.77
N PHE A 84 8.05 -5.11 6.54
CA PHE A 84 6.64 -4.94 6.85
C PHE A 84 5.97 -3.98 5.87
N GLN A 85 4.65 -4.07 5.75
CA GLN A 85 3.82 -3.16 4.97
C GLN A 85 3.97 -1.71 5.46
N GLU A 86 4.03 -1.50 6.77
CA GLU A 86 4.35 -0.19 7.36
C GLU A 86 5.86 -0.09 7.57
N LEU A 87 6.47 0.96 7.01
CA LEU A 87 7.91 1.19 7.09
C LEU A 87 8.38 1.30 8.55
N SER A 88 9.36 0.49 8.92
CA SER A 88 9.94 0.46 10.27
C SER A 88 11.14 1.40 10.42
N LEU A 89 11.46 2.20 9.41
CA LEU A 89 12.59 3.11 9.40
C LEU A 89 12.40 4.27 10.37
N CYS A 90 13.49 4.63 11.08
CA CYS A 90 13.55 5.84 11.86
C CYS A 90 13.73 7.06 10.93
N PRO A 91 12.74 7.96 10.80
CA PRO A 91 12.73 9.00 9.76
C PRO A 91 13.86 10.03 9.92
N ASN A 92 14.27 10.29 11.15
CA ASN A 92 15.33 11.28 11.47
C ASN A 92 16.76 10.76 11.24
N LEU A 93 16.92 9.50 10.84
CA LEU A 93 18.20 8.84 10.62
C LEU A 93 18.46 8.62 9.14
N SER A 94 19.73 8.46 8.76
CA SER A 94 20.12 8.05 7.42
C SER A 94 19.89 6.55 7.19
N ALA A 95 19.98 6.08 5.92
CA ALA A 95 19.92 4.67 5.60
C ALA A 95 20.98 3.84 6.33
N ALA A 96 22.22 4.36 6.42
CA ALA A 96 23.31 3.72 7.14
C ALA A 96 23.05 3.61 8.66
N GLU A 97 22.41 4.62 9.25
CA GLU A 97 22.03 4.62 10.66
C GLU A 97 20.86 3.66 10.94
N ASN A 98 19.88 3.59 10.05
CA ASN A 98 18.79 2.61 10.12
C ASN A 98 19.32 1.16 9.99
N LEU A 99 20.25 0.92 9.07
CA LEU A 99 20.92 -0.38 8.97
C LEU A 99 21.58 -0.77 10.31
N ARG A 100 22.21 0.15 11.03
CA ARG A 100 22.81 -0.13 12.33
C ARG A 100 21.80 -0.51 13.40
N ILE A 101 20.60 0.03 13.38
CA ILE A 101 19.53 -0.39 14.29
C ILE A 101 19.22 -1.86 14.07
N ALA A 102 19.06 -2.24 12.81
CA ALA A 102 18.82 -3.61 12.41
C ALA A 102 20.06 -4.51 12.64
N HIS A 103 21.28 -3.95 12.58
CA HIS A 103 22.58 -4.64 12.71
C HIS A 103 23.40 -4.15 13.92
N PRO A 104 23.07 -4.53 15.13
CA PRO A 104 23.76 -4.04 16.33
C PRO A 104 25.25 -4.45 16.43
N THR A 105 25.71 -5.34 15.57
CA THR A 105 27.12 -5.75 15.43
C THR A 105 27.99 -4.68 14.77
N LEU A 106 27.39 -3.74 14.03
CA LEU A 106 28.07 -2.58 13.45
C LEU A 106 28.49 -1.59 14.56
N LYS A 107 29.64 -1.84 15.20
CA LYS A 107 30.16 -1.08 16.35
C LYS A 107 31.57 -0.57 16.09
N GLY A 108 32.04 0.33 16.99
CA GLY A 108 33.41 0.83 17.03
C GLY A 108 33.70 1.91 15.99
N LEU A 109 34.95 2.31 15.91
CA LEU A 109 35.42 3.39 15.04
C LEU A 109 35.10 3.07 13.55
N GLY A 110 34.59 4.03 12.79
CA GLY A 110 34.31 3.86 11.35
C GLY A 110 33.04 3.05 11.03
N TRP A 111 32.15 2.76 11.98
CA TRP A 111 30.94 2.00 11.76
C TRP A 111 30.02 2.63 10.70
N ARG A 112 29.90 3.97 10.65
CA ARG A 112 29.07 4.68 9.65
C ARG A 112 29.54 4.37 8.22
N ARG A 113 30.86 4.41 7.99
CA ARG A 113 31.45 4.10 6.68
C ARG A 113 31.16 2.64 6.28
N ARG A 114 31.29 1.69 7.21
CA ARG A 114 30.96 0.28 6.95
C ARG A 114 29.46 0.09 6.68
N ALA A 115 28.60 0.68 7.51
CA ALA A 115 27.17 0.62 7.30
C ALA A 115 26.74 1.28 5.98
N GLY A 116 27.32 2.44 5.63
CA GLY A 116 27.07 3.10 4.33
C GLY A 116 27.50 2.27 3.15
N ALA A 117 28.66 1.58 3.24
CA ALA A 117 29.10 0.67 2.19
C ALA A 117 28.18 -0.56 2.07
N GLU A 118 27.78 -1.16 3.19
CA GLU A 118 26.92 -2.34 3.23
C GLU A 118 25.51 -2.06 2.66
N ILE A 119 24.89 -0.97 3.09
CA ILE A 119 23.53 -0.62 2.58
C ILE A 119 23.56 -0.25 1.09
N ARG A 120 24.61 0.44 0.63
CA ARG A 120 24.79 0.75 -0.80
C ARG A 120 24.94 -0.52 -1.62
N THR A 121 25.78 -1.46 -1.17
CA THR A 121 25.92 -2.76 -1.84
C THR A 121 24.60 -3.51 -1.91
N SER A 122 23.82 -3.53 -0.83
CA SER A 122 22.49 -4.17 -0.82
C SER A 122 21.52 -3.47 -1.76
N LEU A 123 21.51 -2.14 -1.80
CA LEU A 123 20.67 -1.37 -2.73
C LEU A 123 21.07 -1.64 -4.19
N ASP A 124 22.37 -1.64 -4.51
CA ASP A 124 22.86 -1.93 -5.86
C ASP A 124 22.51 -3.35 -6.32
N GLN A 125 22.48 -4.31 -5.39
CA GLN A 125 22.13 -5.71 -5.70
C GLN A 125 20.62 -5.90 -5.96
N VAL A 126 19.78 -5.25 -5.17
CA VAL A 126 18.32 -5.38 -5.26
C VAL A 126 17.74 -4.43 -6.31
N PHE A 127 18.24 -3.19 -6.35
CA PHE A 127 17.72 -2.09 -7.17
C PHE A 127 18.86 -1.40 -7.96
N PRO A 128 19.40 -2.02 -8.98
CA PRO A 128 20.46 -1.42 -9.80
C PRO A 128 20.05 -0.04 -10.33
N GLY A 129 20.92 0.96 -10.17
CA GLY A 129 20.64 2.31 -10.64
C GLY A 129 19.69 3.13 -9.75
N HIS A 130 19.48 2.75 -8.50
CA HIS A 130 18.53 3.34 -7.55
C HIS A 130 18.69 4.85 -7.29
N GLY A 131 19.89 5.43 -7.47
CA GLY A 131 20.15 6.86 -7.29
C GLY A 131 19.94 7.42 -5.87
N ILE A 132 19.80 6.56 -4.85
CA ILE A 132 19.52 6.98 -3.46
C ILE A 132 20.83 7.41 -2.78
N ASP A 133 20.85 8.62 -2.20
CA ASP A 133 21.90 9.05 -1.29
C ASP A 133 21.71 8.37 0.08
N THR A 134 22.58 7.43 0.41
CA THR A 134 22.52 6.64 1.66
C THR A 134 22.83 7.45 2.91
N ASP A 135 23.37 8.64 2.77
CA ASP A 135 23.68 9.58 3.87
C ASP A 135 22.56 10.59 4.11
N ALA A 136 21.61 10.74 3.16
CA ALA A 136 20.42 11.55 3.33
C ALA A 136 19.53 11.02 4.46
N ARG A 137 18.81 11.92 5.12
CA ARG A 137 17.81 11.54 6.13
C ARG A 137 16.61 10.89 5.45
N VAL A 138 16.11 9.81 6.04
CA VAL A 138 15.01 9.03 5.48
C VAL A 138 13.74 9.86 5.29
N ASP A 139 13.45 10.83 6.17
CA ASP A 139 12.28 11.72 6.07
C ASP A 139 12.31 12.64 4.84
N THR A 140 13.47 12.88 4.23
CA THR A 140 13.63 13.71 3.02
C THR A 140 13.45 12.90 1.72
N LEU A 141 13.41 11.58 1.83
CA LEU A 141 13.30 10.67 0.68
C LEU A 141 11.83 10.40 0.31
N SER A 142 11.59 10.08 -0.94
CA SER A 142 10.27 9.62 -1.40
C SER A 142 9.87 8.32 -0.71
N ILE A 143 8.59 7.98 -0.74
CA ILE A 143 8.08 6.75 -0.14
C ILE A 143 8.70 5.53 -0.83
N ALA A 144 8.81 5.54 -2.17
CA ALA A 144 9.45 4.49 -2.93
C ALA A 144 10.91 4.28 -2.50
N GLN A 145 11.68 5.38 -2.36
CA GLN A 145 13.07 5.30 -1.89
C GLN A 145 13.18 4.75 -0.47
N ARG A 146 12.27 5.12 0.42
CA ARG A 146 12.20 4.56 1.78
C ARG A 146 11.89 3.06 1.76
N GLN A 147 10.95 2.62 0.92
CA GLN A 147 10.64 1.21 0.73
C GLN A 147 11.85 0.43 0.22
N MET A 148 12.56 0.96 -0.78
CA MET A 148 13.78 0.36 -1.30
C MET A 148 14.85 0.18 -0.22
N ILE A 149 15.03 1.18 0.66
CA ILE A 149 15.98 1.11 1.80
C ILE A 149 15.55 0.01 2.79
N GLU A 150 14.27 -0.07 3.14
CA GLU A 150 13.75 -1.09 4.05
C GLU A 150 13.98 -2.50 3.51
N ILE A 151 13.68 -2.72 2.24
CA ILE A 151 13.92 -3.98 1.54
C ILE A 151 15.42 -4.30 1.51
N ALA A 152 16.28 -3.35 1.15
CA ALA A 152 17.72 -3.54 1.12
C ALA A 152 18.29 -3.88 2.51
N ILE A 153 17.78 -3.28 3.58
CA ILE A 153 18.09 -3.66 4.97
C ILE A 153 17.66 -5.10 5.26
N GLY A 154 16.51 -5.52 4.76
CA GLY A 154 16.02 -6.89 4.88
C GLY A 154 17.00 -7.92 4.29
N PHE A 155 17.57 -7.63 3.14
CA PHE A 155 18.52 -8.52 2.46
C PHE A 155 19.99 -8.31 2.86
N ALA A 156 20.35 -7.21 3.54
CA ALA A 156 21.74 -6.90 3.88
C ALA A 156 22.41 -8.01 4.72
N PRO A 157 23.66 -8.41 4.43
CA PRO A 157 24.34 -9.46 5.17
C PRO A 157 24.70 -9.03 6.59
N ARG A 158 24.22 -9.74 7.61
CA ARG A 158 24.47 -9.47 9.06
C ARG A 158 25.51 -10.40 9.66
N GLY A 159 26.70 -10.50 9.09
CA GLY A 159 27.69 -11.49 9.51
C GLY A 159 27.32 -12.93 9.10
N GLY A 160 26.38 -13.08 8.18
CA GLY A 160 25.88 -14.26 7.50
C GLY A 160 24.70 -13.88 6.60
N GLN A 161 24.46 -14.63 5.54
CA GLN A 161 23.30 -14.42 4.68
C GLN A 161 22.00 -14.59 5.46
N ALA A 162 20.96 -13.78 5.15
CA ALA A 162 19.60 -14.04 5.58
C ALA A 162 19.21 -15.42 5.05
N ARG A 163 18.64 -16.25 5.92
CA ARG A 163 18.15 -17.57 5.52
C ARG A 163 16.68 -17.54 5.14
N LEU A 164 15.93 -16.66 5.78
CA LEU A 164 14.51 -16.42 5.50
C LEU A 164 14.25 -14.93 5.50
N VAL A 165 13.68 -14.43 4.42
CA VAL A 165 13.18 -13.06 4.31
C VAL A 165 11.67 -13.10 4.11
N ILE A 166 10.93 -12.37 4.94
CA ILE A 166 9.48 -12.21 4.81
C ILE A 166 9.24 -10.83 4.24
N LEU A 167 8.57 -10.77 3.10
CA LEU A 167 8.20 -9.56 2.39
C LEU A 167 6.68 -9.39 2.45
N ASP A 168 6.20 -8.41 3.21
CA ASP A 168 4.77 -8.13 3.37
C ASP A 168 4.41 -6.90 2.53
N GLU A 169 3.76 -7.12 1.39
CA GLU A 169 3.38 -6.13 0.37
C GLU A 169 4.54 -5.21 -0.06
N PRO A 170 5.70 -5.76 -0.46
CA PRO A 170 6.92 -4.97 -0.64
C PRO A 170 6.86 -4.02 -1.84
N THR A 171 5.98 -4.26 -2.80
CA THR A 171 5.87 -3.53 -4.07
C THR A 171 4.84 -2.41 -4.04
N SER A 172 4.01 -2.33 -2.99
CA SER A 172 2.88 -1.38 -2.88
C SER A 172 3.23 0.09 -3.06
N SER A 173 4.51 0.44 -3.04
CA SER A 173 5.02 1.82 -3.16
C SER A 173 6.03 1.98 -4.29
N LEU A 174 6.27 0.93 -5.04
CA LEU A 174 7.27 0.89 -6.10
C LEU A 174 6.57 1.00 -7.44
N ASP A 175 7.22 1.68 -8.39
CA ASP A 175 6.78 1.60 -9.78
C ASP A 175 7.06 0.22 -10.38
N ALA A 176 6.45 -0.07 -11.53
CA ALA A 176 6.55 -1.37 -12.18
C ALA A 176 8.00 -1.78 -12.50
N GLY A 177 8.86 -0.84 -12.88
CA GLY A 177 10.26 -1.12 -13.20
C GLY A 177 11.07 -1.50 -11.95
N ILE A 178 10.86 -0.80 -10.84
CA ILE A 178 11.51 -1.10 -9.56
C ILE A 178 10.95 -2.39 -8.95
N ALA A 179 9.64 -2.61 -9.08
CA ALA A 179 9.01 -3.86 -8.63
C ALA A 179 9.58 -5.07 -9.37
N GLU A 180 9.76 -4.99 -10.69
CA GLU A 180 10.37 -6.06 -11.49
C GLU A 180 11.82 -6.35 -11.06
N GLN A 181 12.61 -5.33 -10.71
CA GLN A 181 13.97 -5.52 -10.16
C GLN A 181 13.93 -6.32 -8.84
N LEU A 182 12.97 -6.01 -7.96
CA LEU A 182 12.79 -6.76 -6.70
C LEU A 182 12.40 -8.21 -6.98
N LEU A 183 11.42 -8.46 -7.85
CA LEU A 183 10.96 -9.81 -8.17
C LEU A 183 12.09 -10.66 -8.76
N ALA A 184 12.86 -10.10 -9.71
CA ALA A 184 14.04 -10.76 -10.28
C ALA A 184 15.12 -11.03 -9.22
N TYR A 185 15.28 -10.14 -8.23
CA TYR A 185 16.20 -10.38 -7.12
C TYR A 185 15.72 -11.50 -6.21
N VAL A 186 14.44 -11.56 -5.90
CA VAL A 186 13.84 -12.64 -5.07
C VAL A 186 14.05 -14.01 -5.71
N GLU A 187 13.84 -14.15 -7.02
CA GLU A 187 14.11 -15.39 -7.75
C GLU A 187 15.57 -15.82 -7.62
N ARG A 188 16.51 -14.89 -7.86
CA ARG A 188 17.94 -15.14 -7.74
C ARG A 188 18.33 -15.53 -6.31
N PHE A 189 17.80 -14.82 -5.30
CA PHE A 189 18.06 -15.10 -3.90
C PHE A 189 17.59 -16.51 -3.50
N CYS A 190 16.43 -16.95 -3.98
CA CYS A 190 15.93 -18.30 -3.76
C CYS A 190 16.78 -19.35 -4.51
N ALA A 191 17.18 -19.07 -5.74
CA ALA A 191 18.08 -19.95 -6.50
C ALA A 191 19.46 -20.14 -5.82
N GLU A 192 19.92 -19.15 -5.04
CA GLU A 192 21.13 -19.21 -4.22
C GLU A 192 20.91 -19.89 -2.86
N GLY A 193 19.73 -20.45 -2.61
CA GLY A 193 19.38 -21.20 -1.41
C GLY A 193 18.77 -20.37 -0.27
N GLY A 194 18.47 -19.09 -0.50
CA GLY A 194 17.68 -18.26 0.39
C GLY A 194 16.20 -18.68 0.36
N THR A 195 15.45 -18.37 1.39
CA THR A 195 14.00 -18.67 1.46
C THR A 195 13.24 -17.35 1.60
N VAL A 196 12.13 -17.23 0.88
CA VAL A 196 11.26 -16.05 0.95
C VAL A 196 9.82 -16.45 1.26
N VAL A 197 9.18 -15.72 2.16
CA VAL A 197 7.72 -15.66 2.25
C VAL A 197 7.29 -14.35 1.63
N PHE A 198 6.58 -14.43 0.52
CA PHE A 198 6.14 -13.28 -0.26
C PHE A 198 4.63 -13.10 -0.10
N ILE A 199 4.23 -11.97 0.46
CA ILE A 199 2.82 -11.61 0.66
C ILE A 199 2.51 -10.47 -0.28
N SER A 200 1.55 -10.67 -1.18
CA SER A 200 1.05 -9.63 -2.07
C SER A 200 -0.43 -9.90 -2.36
N HIS A 201 -1.18 -8.84 -2.58
CA HIS A 201 -2.53 -8.90 -3.14
C HIS A 201 -2.51 -8.92 -4.68
N MET A 202 -1.36 -8.61 -5.29
CA MET A 202 -1.16 -8.67 -6.74
C MET A 202 -0.82 -10.10 -7.16
N LEU A 203 -1.83 -10.82 -7.69
CA LEU A 203 -1.66 -12.24 -8.06
C LEU A 203 -0.57 -12.43 -9.12
N GLY A 204 -0.37 -11.46 -10.03
CA GLY A 204 0.71 -11.51 -11.02
C GLY A 204 2.09 -11.62 -10.39
N GLU A 205 2.35 -10.90 -9.29
CA GLU A 205 3.62 -11.00 -8.55
C GLU A 205 3.78 -12.37 -7.87
N ILE A 206 2.69 -12.87 -7.25
CA ILE A 206 2.69 -14.19 -6.62
C ILE A 206 3.03 -15.27 -7.65
N PHE A 207 2.35 -15.30 -8.80
CA PHE A 207 2.63 -16.26 -9.85
C PHE A 207 4.04 -16.12 -10.45
N ARG A 208 4.60 -14.92 -10.41
CA ARG A 208 5.95 -14.64 -10.93
C ARG A 208 7.04 -15.24 -10.06
N VAL A 209 6.97 -15.08 -8.74
CA VAL A 209 8.09 -15.42 -7.83
C VAL A 209 7.85 -16.67 -7.00
N ALA A 210 6.59 -17.04 -6.74
CA ALA A 210 6.30 -18.15 -5.83
C ALA A 210 6.55 -19.50 -6.49
N THR A 211 7.30 -20.35 -5.81
CA THR A 211 7.44 -21.77 -6.17
C THR A 211 6.24 -22.59 -5.65
N ARG A 212 5.67 -22.15 -4.53
CA ARG A 212 4.52 -22.74 -3.86
C ARG A 212 3.62 -21.64 -3.30
N ILE A 213 2.31 -21.84 -3.36
CA ILE A 213 1.31 -20.90 -2.84
C ILE A 213 0.57 -21.53 -1.67
N VAL A 214 0.46 -20.76 -0.58
CA VAL A 214 -0.29 -21.09 0.63
C VAL A 214 -1.43 -20.09 0.76
N VAL A 215 -2.66 -20.61 0.76
CA VAL A 215 -3.88 -19.82 0.87
C VAL A 215 -4.41 -19.90 2.30
N MET A 216 -4.61 -18.74 2.91
CA MET A 216 -5.16 -18.63 4.27
C MET A 216 -6.57 -18.06 4.27
N GLN A 217 -7.44 -18.66 5.10
CA GLN A 217 -8.77 -18.13 5.44
C GLN A 217 -9.02 -18.33 6.94
N ASP A 218 -9.52 -17.32 7.63
CA ASP A 218 -9.98 -17.39 9.03
C ASP A 218 -8.98 -18.09 9.99
N GLY A 219 -7.69 -17.80 9.80
CA GLY A 219 -6.61 -18.34 10.63
C GLY A 219 -6.17 -19.77 10.28
N ARG A 220 -6.63 -20.35 9.17
CA ARG A 220 -6.28 -21.69 8.70
C ARG A 220 -5.65 -21.67 7.32
N VAL A 221 -4.85 -22.66 7.00
CA VAL A 221 -4.41 -22.96 5.63
C VAL A 221 -5.51 -23.79 4.97
N VAL A 222 -6.11 -23.23 3.91
CA VAL A 222 -7.21 -23.90 3.17
C VAL A 222 -6.73 -24.56 1.87
N ALA A 223 -5.62 -24.09 1.32
CA ALA A 223 -4.96 -24.71 0.18
C ALA A 223 -3.45 -24.46 0.24
N GLU A 224 -2.69 -25.46 -0.18
CA GLU A 224 -1.24 -25.43 -0.32
C GLU A 224 -0.85 -26.28 -1.53
N ARG A 225 -0.29 -25.67 -2.59
CA ARG A 225 0.10 -26.34 -3.83
C ARG A 225 1.31 -25.66 -4.46
N ALA A 226 1.97 -26.34 -5.40
CA ALA A 226 2.94 -25.69 -6.27
C ALA A 226 2.29 -24.55 -7.06
N SER A 227 3.01 -23.47 -7.34
CA SER A 227 2.45 -22.30 -8.03
C SER A 227 1.88 -22.66 -9.40
N GLN A 228 2.51 -23.59 -10.11
CA GLN A 228 2.07 -24.09 -11.42
C GLN A 228 0.75 -24.88 -11.39
N ASP A 229 0.30 -25.33 -10.20
CA ASP A 229 -0.93 -26.09 -10.00
C ASP A 229 -2.13 -25.18 -9.69
N PHE A 230 -1.92 -23.86 -9.68
CA PHE A 230 -2.96 -22.84 -9.61
C PHE A 230 -3.04 -22.09 -10.94
N ASP A 231 -4.24 -21.80 -11.37
CA ASP A 231 -4.54 -20.69 -12.28
C ASP A 231 -5.14 -19.52 -11.48
N ARG A 232 -5.35 -18.38 -12.14
CA ARG A 232 -5.86 -17.17 -11.48
C ARG A 232 -7.23 -17.41 -10.83
N ASP A 233 -8.12 -18.13 -11.53
CA ASP A 233 -9.49 -18.32 -11.09
C ASP A 233 -9.54 -19.28 -9.90
N SER A 234 -8.84 -20.41 -9.94
CA SER A 234 -8.75 -21.37 -8.83
C SER A 234 -8.08 -20.79 -7.59
N LEU A 235 -7.14 -19.85 -7.77
CA LEU A 235 -6.53 -19.16 -6.64
C LEU A 235 -7.50 -18.17 -6.00
N VAL A 236 -8.24 -17.42 -6.80
CA VAL A 236 -9.28 -16.49 -6.33
C VAL A 236 -10.40 -17.25 -5.60
N ASP A 237 -10.85 -18.39 -6.15
CA ASP A 237 -11.84 -19.26 -5.53
C ASP A 237 -11.33 -19.80 -4.18
N ALA A 238 -10.08 -20.27 -4.14
CA ALA A 238 -9.46 -20.75 -2.91
C ALA A 238 -9.28 -19.66 -1.86
N MET A 239 -9.20 -18.38 -2.24
CA MET A 239 -9.18 -17.24 -1.33
C MET A 239 -10.55 -16.90 -0.74
N GLY A 240 -11.63 -17.62 -1.13
CA GLY A 240 -12.98 -17.43 -0.62
C GLY A 240 -13.74 -16.29 -1.29
N HIS A 241 -13.25 -15.81 -2.41
CA HIS A 241 -14.04 -14.98 -3.31
C HIS A 241 -14.94 -15.91 -4.12
N VAL A 242 -16.07 -16.33 -3.53
CA VAL A 242 -17.17 -16.92 -4.31
C VAL A 242 -17.43 -15.96 -5.46
N ALA A 243 -17.43 -16.50 -6.67
CA ALA A 243 -17.60 -15.83 -7.95
C ALA A 243 -18.68 -14.71 -7.89
N GLN A 244 -18.27 -13.49 -7.53
CA GLN A 244 -19.03 -12.25 -7.71
C GLN A 244 -18.27 -11.28 -8.62
N HIS A 245 -17.36 -11.79 -9.46
CA HIS A 245 -16.67 -10.96 -10.44
C HIS A 245 -16.68 -11.56 -11.85
N ALA A 246 -17.83 -12.02 -12.31
CA ALA A 246 -18.30 -11.51 -13.59
C ALA A 246 -18.64 -10.03 -13.32
N PRO A 247 -18.19 -9.03 -14.11
CA PRO A 247 -18.62 -7.66 -13.90
C PRO A 247 -20.13 -7.70 -13.83
N SER A 248 -20.70 -7.33 -12.67
CA SER A 248 -22.14 -7.36 -12.47
C SER A 248 -22.77 -6.55 -13.59
N ALA A 249 -24.00 -6.89 -14.00
CA ALA A 249 -24.72 -6.08 -14.99
C ALA A 249 -24.73 -4.58 -14.60
N ASP A 250 -24.55 -4.30 -13.31
CA ASP A 250 -24.37 -2.95 -12.77
C ASP A 250 -22.98 -2.40 -13.08
N GLN A 251 -21.88 -3.16 -12.99
CA GLN A 251 -20.54 -2.69 -13.38
C GLN A 251 -20.42 -2.46 -14.90
N ARG A 252 -21.13 -3.24 -15.73
CA ARG A 252 -21.25 -2.96 -17.17
C ARG A 252 -22.11 -1.72 -17.44
N ARG A 253 -23.17 -1.51 -16.68
CA ARG A 253 -23.98 -0.27 -16.71
C ARG A 253 -23.21 0.93 -16.20
N TYR A 254 -22.30 0.77 -15.22
CA TYR A 254 -21.40 1.84 -14.77
C TYR A 254 -20.40 2.24 -15.85
N ALA A 255 -19.82 1.29 -16.59
CA ALA A 255 -18.91 1.58 -17.70
C ALA A 255 -19.65 2.21 -18.91
N GLU A 256 -20.91 1.81 -19.16
CA GLU A 256 -21.72 2.37 -20.26
C GLU A 256 -22.37 3.72 -19.89
N GLY A 257 -22.73 3.93 -18.59
CA GLY A 257 -23.33 5.17 -18.09
C GLY A 257 -22.29 6.29 -17.87
N ALA A 258 -21.07 5.96 -17.49
CA ALA A 258 -19.98 6.90 -17.25
C ALA A 258 -19.60 7.68 -18.50
N SER A 259 -19.64 7.04 -19.68
CA SER A 259 -19.30 7.69 -20.98
C SER A 259 -20.26 8.82 -21.39
N ALA A 260 -21.50 8.82 -20.90
CA ALA A 260 -22.51 9.81 -21.32
C ALA A 260 -22.59 11.03 -20.39
N ALA A 261 -22.37 10.86 -19.09
CA ALA A 261 -22.50 11.93 -18.09
C ALA A 261 -21.29 12.87 -18.06
N GLY A 262 -20.08 12.33 -18.24
CA GLY A 262 -18.83 13.12 -18.21
C GLY A 262 -18.63 14.04 -19.41
N ALA A 263 -19.24 13.74 -20.56
CA ALA A 263 -19.07 14.53 -21.78
C ALA A 263 -19.84 15.87 -21.80
N ALA A 264 -20.86 16.05 -20.95
CA ALA A 264 -21.77 17.20 -20.95
C ALA A 264 -21.51 18.23 -19.85
N GLY A 265 -20.59 17.99 -18.90
CA GLY A 265 -20.34 18.86 -17.75
C GLY A 265 -19.59 20.15 -18.09
N GLU A 266 -19.82 21.21 -17.28
CA GLU A 266 -19.05 22.44 -17.30
C GLU A 266 -17.58 22.17 -16.97
N MET A 267 -16.63 22.79 -17.71
CA MET A 267 -15.20 22.72 -17.43
C MET A 267 -14.90 23.44 -16.12
N VAL A 268 -14.37 22.71 -15.13
CA VAL A 268 -14.06 23.23 -13.79
C VAL A 268 -12.56 23.33 -13.50
N ILE A 269 -11.76 22.58 -14.26
CA ILE A 269 -10.30 22.63 -14.25
C ILE A 269 -9.79 22.69 -15.68
N GLU A 270 -8.88 23.60 -15.93
CA GLU A 270 -8.08 23.68 -17.15
C GLU A 270 -6.74 24.32 -16.78
N ASP A 271 -5.65 23.56 -16.92
CA ASP A 271 -4.31 24.08 -16.64
C ASP A 271 -3.47 24.23 -17.90
N SER A 272 -2.37 24.95 -17.79
CA SER A 272 -1.45 25.20 -18.91
C SER A 272 -0.68 23.96 -19.39
N ALA A 273 -0.74 22.85 -18.64
CA ALA A 273 -0.11 21.58 -18.99
C ALA A 273 -1.06 20.64 -19.76
N GLY A 274 -2.33 21.06 -19.97
CA GLY A 274 -3.36 20.30 -20.66
C GLY A 274 -4.21 19.41 -19.75
N LEU A 275 -3.98 19.43 -18.42
CA LEU A 275 -4.84 18.73 -17.48
C LEU A 275 -6.17 19.47 -17.35
N SER A 276 -7.26 18.75 -17.59
CA SER A 276 -8.60 19.32 -17.57
C SER A 276 -9.59 18.39 -16.88
N ALA A 277 -10.63 18.95 -16.26
CA ALA A 277 -11.71 18.16 -15.67
C ALA A 277 -13.04 18.89 -15.75
N ARG A 278 -14.12 18.13 -15.94
CA ARG A 278 -15.50 18.61 -15.98
C ARG A 278 -16.19 18.36 -14.66
N ARG A 279 -17.27 19.09 -14.44
CA ARG A 279 -18.10 18.92 -13.24
C ARG A 279 -18.69 17.51 -13.20
N GLY A 280 -18.51 16.84 -12.06
CA GLY A 280 -18.99 15.47 -11.84
C GLY A 280 -18.11 14.39 -12.46
N GLU A 281 -16.93 14.74 -12.96
CA GLU A 281 -16.00 13.80 -13.59
C GLU A 281 -15.00 13.26 -12.58
N ILE A 282 -14.63 11.99 -12.72
CA ILE A 282 -13.52 11.35 -12.02
C ILE A 282 -12.38 11.24 -13.03
N VAL A 283 -11.34 12.05 -12.86
CA VAL A 283 -10.17 12.10 -13.74
C VAL A 283 -8.98 11.40 -13.07
N GLY A 284 -8.48 10.35 -13.72
CA GLY A 284 -7.32 9.60 -13.29
C GLY A 284 -6.01 10.23 -13.78
N LEU A 285 -4.97 10.21 -12.96
CA LEU A 285 -3.61 10.50 -13.34
C LEU A 285 -2.79 9.22 -13.22
N ALA A 286 -2.31 8.70 -14.33
CA ALA A 286 -1.53 7.47 -14.44
C ALA A 286 -0.10 7.75 -14.90
N GLY A 287 0.73 6.71 -14.91
CA GLY A 287 2.13 6.74 -15.32
C GLY A 287 3.05 6.18 -14.23
N LEU A 288 4.34 6.03 -14.55
CA LEU A 288 5.30 5.53 -13.57
C LEU A 288 5.46 6.51 -12.39
N ALA A 289 5.74 5.98 -11.21
CA ALA A 289 5.93 6.80 -10.02
C ALA A 289 7.05 7.83 -10.23
N GLY A 290 6.79 9.10 -9.85
CA GLY A 290 7.74 10.19 -10.04
C GLY A 290 7.71 10.86 -11.42
N HIS A 291 6.78 10.50 -12.29
CA HIS A 291 6.61 11.14 -13.62
C HIS A 291 5.80 12.44 -13.57
N GLY A 292 5.62 13.06 -12.39
CA GLY A 292 5.08 14.41 -12.23
C GLY A 292 3.60 14.48 -11.84
N GLN A 293 2.91 13.34 -11.61
CA GLN A 293 1.48 13.30 -11.26
C GLN A 293 1.20 13.99 -9.92
N ALA A 294 1.94 13.60 -8.88
CA ALA A 294 1.78 14.17 -7.53
C ALA A 294 2.12 15.66 -7.51
N GLU A 295 3.17 16.06 -8.23
CA GLU A 295 3.57 17.46 -8.40
C GLU A 295 2.50 18.28 -9.13
N ALA A 296 1.87 17.73 -10.17
CA ALA A 296 0.77 18.38 -10.89
C ALA A 296 -0.44 18.60 -9.97
N LEU A 297 -0.83 17.57 -9.19
CA LEU A 297 -1.90 17.67 -8.21
C LEU A 297 -1.59 18.70 -7.12
N ALA A 298 -0.38 18.67 -6.55
CA ALA A 298 0.06 19.61 -5.53
C ALA A 298 0.03 21.05 -6.06
N LYS A 299 0.54 21.28 -7.28
CA LYS A 299 0.53 22.59 -7.93
C LYS A 299 -0.89 23.14 -8.10
N LEU A 300 -1.82 22.33 -8.57
CA LEU A 300 -3.24 22.70 -8.71
C LEU A 300 -3.87 23.03 -7.36
N TYR A 301 -3.64 22.18 -6.36
CA TYR A 301 -4.17 22.37 -5.02
C TYR A 301 -3.64 23.66 -4.39
N PHE A 302 -2.34 23.91 -4.41
CA PHE A 302 -1.73 25.12 -3.84
C PHE A 302 -2.10 26.38 -4.61
N ALA A 303 -2.27 26.33 -5.92
CA ALA A 303 -2.77 27.46 -6.71
C ALA A 303 -4.20 27.85 -6.33
N SER A 304 -5.03 26.88 -5.86
CA SER A 304 -6.40 27.12 -5.40
C SER A 304 -6.49 27.66 -3.98
N THR A 305 -5.41 27.53 -3.19
CA THR A 305 -5.35 27.89 -1.75
C THR A 305 -4.51 29.16 -1.55
N SER A 306 -4.90 30.28 -2.15
CA SER A 306 -4.18 31.55 -2.02
C SER A 306 -4.43 32.20 -0.64
N GLY A 307 -3.33 32.46 0.10
CA GLY A 307 -3.33 33.24 1.33
C GLY A 307 -3.23 32.42 2.62
N TRP A 308 -2.78 33.05 3.68
CA TRP A 308 -2.56 32.43 4.99
C TRP A 308 -3.84 32.25 5.83
N ARG A 309 -5.03 32.64 5.31
CA ARG A 309 -6.33 32.39 5.91
C ARG A 309 -7.07 31.34 5.10
N ALA A 310 -7.48 30.25 5.74
CA ALA A 310 -8.33 29.26 5.12
C ALA A 310 -9.62 29.92 4.61
N PRO A 311 -10.00 29.71 3.33
CA PRO A 311 -11.23 30.26 2.79
C PRO A 311 -12.43 29.62 3.49
N ARG A 312 -13.50 30.38 3.71
CA ARG A 312 -14.76 29.85 4.28
C ARG A 312 -15.41 28.80 3.37
N GLN A 313 -15.19 28.90 2.08
CA GLN A 313 -15.61 27.91 1.08
C GLN A 313 -14.36 27.48 0.29
N PRO A 314 -13.78 26.34 0.62
CA PRO A 314 -12.63 25.82 -0.12
C PRO A 314 -13.02 25.45 -1.55
N ARG A 315 -12.21 25.79 -2.52
CA ARG A 315 -12.41 25.37 -3.92
C ARG A 315 -12.01 23.92 -4.14
N MET A 316 -11.00 23.47 -3.42
CA MET A 316 -10.50 22.11 -3.49
C MET A 316 -10.31 21.52 -2.07
N ALA A 317 -10.54 20.22 -1.94
CA ALA A 317 -10.17 19.41 -0.79
C ALA A 317 -9.06 18.44 -1.20
N PHE A 318 -8.26 17.97 -0.24
CA PHE A 318 -7.13 17.09 -0.49
C PHE A 318 -7.20 15.81 0.37
N VAL A 319 -6.95 14.67 -0.26
CA VAL A 319 -6.78 13.37 0.40
C VAL A 319 -5.35 12.90 0.17
N ALA A 320 -4.58 12.79 1.25
CA ALA A 320 -3.19 12.39 1.21
C ALA A 320 -3.03 10.86 1.18
N GLY A 321 -2.09 10.36 0.41
CA GLY A 321 -1.66 8.97 0.39
C GLY A 321 -0.70 8.63 1.54
N ASP A 322 0.29 9.49 1.80
CA ASP A 322 1.13 9.35 3.00
C ASP A 322 0.38 9.87 4.23
N ARG A 323 -0.38 8.97 4.86
CA ARG A 323 -1.17 9.28 6.06
C ARG A 323 -0.31 9.83 7.20
N GLY A 324 0.86 9.24 7.40
CA GLY A 324 1.73 9.58 8.54
C GLY A 324 2.38 10.95 8.42
N ARG A 325 2.74 11.34 7.21
CA ARG A 325 3.42 12.60 6.93
C ARG A 325 2.44 13.76 6.65
N ASP A 326 1.49 13.54 5.75
CA ASP A 326 0.69 14.61 5.16
C ASP A 326 -0.82 14.48 5.48
N GLY A 327 -1.22 13.37 6.11
CA GLY A 327 -2.63 13.03 6.34
C GLY A 327 -3.12 13.29 7.74
N VAL A 328 -2.74 12.48 8.72
CA VAL A 328 -3.30 12.51 10.07
C VAL A 328 -2.54 13.45 10.99
N LEU A 329 -3.27 14.02 11.93
CA LEU A 329 -2.71 14.75 13.08
C LEU A 329 -2.67 13.77 14.27
N PRO A 330 -1.53 13.12 14.57
CA PRO A 330 -1.47 11.95 15.45
C PRO A 330 -1.81 12.25 16.91
N LEU A 331 -1.62 13.51 17.35
CA LEU A 331 -1.97 13.97 18.70
C LEU A 331 -3.44 14.37 18.86
N TRP A 332 -4.23 14.28 17.77
CA TRP A 332 -5.62 14.70 17.77
C TRP A 332 -6.57 13.48 17.75
N SER A 333 -7.80 13.74 18.26
CA SER A 333 -8.84 12.72 18.22
C SER A 333 -9.33 12.46 16.79
N ILE A 334 -10.03 11.35 16.61
CA ILE A 334 -10.70 10.97 15.35
C ILE A 334 -11.62 12.12 14.91
N LEU A 335 -12.47 12.62 15.82
CA LEU A 335 -13.41 13.72 15.55
C LEU A 335 -12.69 14.97 15.03
N ARG A 336 -11.62 15.39 15.69
CA ARG A 336 -10.88 16.60 15.29
C ARG A 336 -10.13 16.42 13.96
N ASN A 337 -9.61 15.22 13.70
CA ASN A 337 -9.05 14.90 12.40
C ASN A 337 -10.10 14.99 11.30
N LEU A 338 -11.31 14.50 11.53
CA LEU A 338 -12.40 14.52 10.57
C LEU A 338 -12.92 15.95 10.33
N SER A 339 -13.17 16.71 11.39
CA SER A 339 -13.84 18.02 11.33
C SER A 339 -12.96 19.16 10.82
N LEU A 340 -11.64 18.95 10.71
CA LEU A 340 -10.65 19.99 10.41
C LEU A 340 -11.02 20.84 9.18
N SER A 341 -11.51 20.24 8.11
CA SER A 341 -11.85 20.94 6.84
C SER A 341 -13.08 21.82 6.94
N VAL A 342 -13.98 21.56 7.88
CA VAL A 342 -15.24 22.30 8.05
C VAL A 342 -15.18 23.36 9.14
N LEU A 343 -14.17 23.32 10.01
CA LEU A 343 -14.04 24.27 11.11
C LEU A 343 -14.01 25.75 10.67
N PRO A 344 -13.30 26.12 9.56
CA PRO A 344 -13.26 27.51 9.10
C PRO A 344 -14.65 28.05 8.68
N ALA A 345 -15.48 27.19 8.09
CA ALA A 345 -16.82 27.57 7.63
C ALA A 345 -17.84 27.67 8.79
N GLY A 346 -17.70 26.81 9.81
CA GLY A 346 -18.60 26.70 10.94
C GLY A 346 -18.28 27.62 12.11
N ALA A 347 -17.07 28.24 12.14
CA ALA A 347 -16.65 29.08 13.24
C ALA A 347 -17.33 30.46 13.20
N ARG A 348 -18.28 30.69 14.09
CA ARG A 348 -18.82 32.02 14.38
C ARG A 348 -17.95 32.66 15.47
N SER A 349 -17.42 33.85 15.21
CA SER A 349 -16.57 34.60 16.18
C SER A 349 -15.31 33.83 16.65
N GLY A 350 -14.80 32.86 15.85
CA GLY A 350 -13.63 32.06 16.21
C GLY A 350 -13.89 30.89 17.16
N ALA A 351 -15.13 30.66 17.58
CA ALA A 351 -15.51 29.54 18.43
C ALA A 351 -16.09 28.39 17.59
N VAL A 352 -15.65 27.17 17.90
CA VAL A 352 -16.17 25.93 17.28
C VAL A 352 -17.43 25.50 17.99
N ASP A 353 -18.52 25.28 17.24
CA ASP A 353 -19.75 24.66 17.78
C ASP A 353 -19.51 23.15 17.97
N ARG A 354 -19.24 22.76 19.22
CA ARG A 354 -18.99 21.37 19.60
C ARG A 354 -20.15 20.42 19.33
N ARG A 355 -21.39 20.92 19.33
CA ARG A 355 -22.58 20.09 19.06
C ARG A 355 -22.67 19.79 17.56
N ALA A 356 -22.47 20.80 16.73
CA ALA A 356 -22.43 20.64 15.29
C ALA A 356 -21.26 19.72 14.87
N GLU A 357 -20.10 19.90 15.48
CA GLU A 357 -18.93 19.05 15.26
C GLU A 357 -19.21 17.58 15.59
N ALA A 358 -19.79 17.31 16.77
CA ALA A 358 -20.14 15.95 17.18
C ALA A 358 -21.21 15.30 16.29
N THR A 359 -22.15 16.10 15.78
CA THR A 359 -23.18 15.62 14.84
C THR A 359 -22.59 15.24 13.51
N LEU A 360 -21.74 16.11 12.94
CA LEU A 360 -20.99 15.84 11.72
C LEU A 360 -20.13 14.56 11.85
N GLY A 361 -19.42 14.41 12.98
CA GLY A 361 -18.60 13.24 13.23
C GLY A 361 -19.39 11.94 13.21
N ARG A 362 -20.56 11.89 13.85
CA ARG A 362 -21.44 10.71 13.85
C ARG A 362 -22.01 10.41 12.47
N GLU A 363 -22.42 11.43 11.73
CA GLU A 363 -22.93 11.30 10.37
C GLU A 363 -21.89 10.65 9.46
N TRP A 364 -20.66 11.17 9.45
CA TRP A 364 -19.59 10.63 8.63
C TRP A 364 -19.06 9.28 9.13
N GLN A 365 -19.08 9.04 10.46
CA GLN A 365 -18.75 7.72 11.00
C GLN A 365 -19.67 6.64 10.43
N GLN A 366 -20.97 6.91 10.37
CA GLN A 366 -21.96 5.98 9.80
C GLN A 366 -21.82 5.87 8.28
N ARG A 367 -21.67 7.01 7.60
CA ARG A 367 -21.67 7.08 6.13
C ARG A 367 -20.48 6.33 5.49
N ILE A 368 -19.29 6.39 6.10
CA ILE A 368 -18.08 5.74 5.58
C ILE A 368 -17.67 4.50 6.39
N GLY A 369 -18.43 4.14 7.41
CA GLY A 369 -18.20 2.95 8.21
C GLY A 369 -16.89 3.00 9.02
N ILE A 370 -16.58 4.12 9.70
CA ILE A 370 -15.43 4.22 10.61
C ILE A 370 -15.68 3.36 11.83
N ARG A 371 -14.85 2.34 12.05
CA ARG A 371 -14.94 1.42 13.19
C ARG A 371 -14.25 2.02 14.41
N SER A 372 -15.02 2.69 15.26
CA SER A 372 -14.58 3.22 16.55
C SER A 372 -15.75 3.31 17.51
N ASP A 373 -15.53 2.97 18.78
CA ASP A 373 -16.55 3.08 19.83
C ASP A 373 -16.72 4.54 20.28
N ASP A 374 -15.66 5.36 20.19
CA ASP A 374 -15.66 6.77 20.56
C ASP A 374 -14.77 7.59 19.61
N LEU A 375 -15.36 8.61 18.96
CA LEU A 375 -14.64 9.55 18.11
C LEU A 375 -13.71 10.50 18.91
N GLY A 376 -13.78 10.51 20.23
CA GLY A 376 -12.85 11.18 21.13
C GLY A 376 -11.50 10.50 21.23
N ASN A 377 -11.39 9.22 20.84
CA ASN A 377 -10.14 8.47 20.88
C ASN A 377 -9.08 9.07 19.95
N PRO A 378 -7.78 8.91 20.25
CA PRO A 378 -6.70 9.31 19.36
C PRO A 378 -6.84 8.64 17.99
N ILE A 379 -6.53 9.36 16.90
CA ILE A 379 -6.56 8.83 15.53
C ILE A 379 -5.67 7.59 15.38
N THR A 380 -4.58 7.53 16.13
CA THR A 380 -3.62 6.42 16.13
C THR A 380 -4.19 5.11 16.72
N SER A 381 -5.36 5.15 17.36
CA SER A 381 -6.05 3.93 17.80
C SER A 381 -6.75 3.17 16.67
N LEU A 382 -6.89 3.80 15.50
CA LEU A 382 -7.50 3.19 14.32
C LEU A 382 -6.49 2.40 13.50
N SER A 383 -6.97 1.33 12.83
CA SER A 383 -6.21 0.67 11.76
C SER A 383 -5.97 1.63 10.60
N GLY A 384 -4.94 1.35 9.77
CA GLY A 384 -4.58 2.18 8.62
C GLY A 384 -5.77 2.45 7.68
N GLY A 385 -6.55 1.43 7.33
CA GLY A 385 -7.76 1.59 6.51
C GLY A 385 -8.81 2.49 7.15
N ASN A 386 -9.03 2.39 8.48
CA ASN A 386 -9.95 3.30 9.17
C ASN A 386 -9.41 4.73 9.29
N GLN A 387 -8.10 4.92 9.43
CA GLN A 387 -7.48 6.25 9.34
C GLN A 387 -7.70 6.86 7.96
N GLN A 388 -7.57 6.06 6.89
CA GLN A 388 -7.83 6.53 5.53
C GLN A 388 -9.29 6.93 5.33
N LYS A 389 -10.24 6.17 5.88
CA LYS A 389 -11.67 6.55 5.91
C LYS A 389 -11.90 7.91 6.58
N VAL A 390 -11.16 8.22 7.65
CA VAL A 390 -11.22 9.55 8.29
C VAL A 390 -10.71 10.65 7.38
N LEU A 391 -9.64 10.41 6.59
CA LEU A 391 -9.14 11.38 5.62
C LEU A 391 -10.13 11.64 4.48
N PHE A 392 -10.77 10.60 3.97
CA PHE A 392 -11.89 10.75 3.02
C PHE A 392 -13.06 11.52 3.63
N ALA A 393 -13.50 11.15 4.84
CA ALA A 393 -14.56 11.87 5.54
C ALA A 393 -14.21 13.35 5.72
N ARG A 394 -12.96 13.69 6.09
CA ARG A 394 -12.46 15.06 6.18
C ARG A 394 -12.61 15.83 4.86
N ALA A 395 -12.20 15.24 3.76
CA ALA A 395 -12.25 15.86 2.44
C ALA A 395 -13.71 16.04 1.98
N LEU A 396 -14.53 14.99 2.10
CA LEU A 396 -15.90 14.97 1.62
C LEU A 396 -16.88 15.75 2.52
N ALA A 397 -16.59 15.90 3.81
CA ALA A 397 -17.35 16.77 4.72
C ALA A 397 -17.20 18.26 4.34
N SER A 398 -16.15 18.64 3.63
CA SER A 398 -15.99 20.00 3.13
C SER A 398 -17.01 20.31 2.02
N SER A 399 -17.29 21.61 1.81
CA SER A 399 -18.11 22.09 0.68
C SER A 399 -17.33 22.20 -0.64
N ALA A 400 -16.10 21.68 -0.69
CA ALA A 400 -15.25 21.80 -1.88
C ALA A 400 -15.87 21.05 -3.07
N PRO A 401 -16.06 21.71 -4.22
CA PRO A 401 -16.59 21.07 -5.42
C PRO A 401 -15.59 20.13 -6.10
N ILE A 402 -14.31 20.24 -5.76
CA ILE A 402 -13.23 19.45 -6.34
C ILE A 402 -12.46 18.75 -5.23
N VAL A 403 -12.19 17.47 -5.39
CA VAL A 403 -11.38 16.66 -4.46
C VAL A 403 -10.15 16.15 -5.19
N VAL A 404 -8.99 16.48 -4.66
CA VAL A 404 -7.68 16.04 -5.16
C VAL A 404 -7.21 14.89 -4.30
N MET A 405 -6.83 13.78 -4.91
CA MET A 405 -6.47 12.53 -4.23
C MET A 405 -5.09 12.07 -4.71
N ASP A 406 -4.12 12.06 -3.82
CA ASP A 406 -2.73 11.65 -4.08
C ASP A 406 -2.52 10.23 -3.54
N ASP A 407 -2.65 9.22 -4.38
CA ASP A 407 -2.52 7.79 -4.06
C ASP A 407 -3.29 7.36 -2.78
N PRO A 408 -4.60 7.67 -2.71
CA PRO A 408 -5.35 7.66 -1.46
C PRO A 408 -5.66 6.26 -0.92
N MET A 409 -5.55 5.22 -1.77
CA MET A 409 -5.90 3.84 -1.42
C MET A 409 -4.71 2.98 -1.04
N ARG A 410 -3.54 3.56 -0.97
CA ARG A 410 -2.31 2.86 -0.66
C ARG A 410 -2.36 2.16 0.70
N GLY A 411 -2.09 0.85 0.70
CA GLY A 411 -2.16 0.02 1.90
C GLY A 411 -3.55 -0.06 2.54
N VAL A 412 -4.59 0.09 1.74
CA VAL A 412 -5.99 -0.09 2.13
C VAL A 412 -6.47 -1.45 1.60
N ASP A 413 -7.21 -2.17 2.41
CA ASP A 413 -7.74 -3.49 2.03
C ASP A 413 -8.80 -3.42 0.93
N VAL A 414 -8.93 -4.50 0.15
CA VAL A 414 -9.84 -4.58 -1.01
C VAL A 414 -11.29 -4.26 -0.63
N GLY A 415 -11.78 -4.73 0.53
CA GLY A 415 -13.14 -4.46 0.98
C GLY A 415 -13.35 -2.97 1.24
N THR A 416 -12.41 -2.32 1.93
CA THR A 416 -12.45 -0.88 2.18
C THR A 416 -12.31 -0.08 0.88
N LYS A 417 -11.47 -0.53 -0.09
CA LYS A 417 -11.35 0.10 -1.41
C LYS A 417 -12.71 0.16 -2.12
N GLN A 418 -13.44 -0.95 -2.18
CA GLN A 418 -14.75 -1.01 -2.84
C GLN A 418 -15.78 -0.06 -2.21
N GLU A 419 -15.83 0.02 -0.87
CA GLU A 419 -16.70 0.96 -0.16
C GLU A 419 -16.39 2.42 -0.53
N VAL A 420 -15.10 2.76 -0.62
CA VAL A 420 -14.65 4.11 -0.96
C VAL A 420 -14.91 4.43 -2.44
N TYR A 421 -14.70 3.47 -3.37
CA TYR A 421 -15.01 3.67 -4.80
C TYR A 421 -16.49 3.98 -5.01
N ALA A 422 -17.39 3.24 -4.35
CA ALA A 422 -18.81 3.50 -4.42
C ALA A 422 -19.15 4.90 -3.89
N LEU A 423 -18.48 5.34 -2.82
CA LEU A 423 -18.68 6.68 -2.26
C LEU A 423 -18.18 7.77 -3.22
N ILE A 424 -17.00 7.62 -3.81
CA ILE A 424 -16.45 8.56 -4.79
C ILE A 424 -17.39 8.70 -5.98
N ARG A 425 -17.91 7.58 -6.51
CA ARG A 425 -18.86 7.58 -7.63
C ARG A 425 -20.15 8.31 -7.26
N ALA A 426 -20.74 8.01 -6.10
CA ALA A 426 -21.96 8.68 -5.65
C ALA A 426 -21.78 10.21 -5.47
N GLU A 427 -20.63 10.65 -5.00
CA GLU A 427 -20.30 12.08 -4.88
C GLU A 427 -20.05 12.73 -6.26
N ALA A 428 -19.48 12.00 -7.21
CA ALA A 428 -19.28 12.46 -8.59
C ALA A 428 -20.65 12.62 -9.29
N ASP A 429 -21.54 11.65 -9.15
CA ASP A 429 -22.91 11.71 -9.68
C ASP A 429 -23.71 12.87 -9.08
N ALA A 430 -23.39 13.27 -7.84
CA ALA A 430 -23.93 14.47 -7.20
C ALA A 430 -23.28 15.80 -7.70
N GLY A 431 -22.31 15.72 -8.61
CA GLY A 431 -21.67 16.86 -9.28
C GLY A 431 -20.36 17.30 -8.66
N ARG A 432 -19.73 16.51 -7.79
CA ARG A 432 -18.39 16.75 -7.26
C ARG A 432 -17.35 16.19 -8.22
N THR A 433 -16.26 16.89 -8.48
CA THR A 433 -15.20 16.47 -9.41
C THR A 433 -14.03 15.89 -8.63
N PHE A 434 -13.43 14.83 -9.16
CA PHE A 434 -12.28 14.16 -8.55
C PHE A 434 -11.08 14.15 -9.48
N LEU A 435 -9.91 14.49 -8.94
CA LEU A 435 -8.61 14.25 -9.56
C LEU A 435 -7.91 13.17 -8.75
N TRP A 436 -7.65 12.03 -9.36
CA TRP A 436 -7.18 10.85 -8.66
C TRP A 436 -5.87 10.33 -9.27
N TYR A 437 -4.76 10.54 -8.58
CA TYR A 437 -3.52 9.84 -8.85
C TYR A 437 -3.48 8.52 -8.06
N SER A 438 -3.12 7.44 -8.71
CA SER A 438 -2.81 6.16 -8.07
C SER A 438 -1.61 5.50 -8.74
N THR A 439 -0.81 4.81 -7.93
CA THR A 439 0.26 3.91 -8.38
C THR A 439 -0.30 2.57 -8.86
N GLU A 440 -1.53 2.23 -8.48
CA GLU A 440 -2.22 1.01 -8.90
C GLU A 440 -3.07 1.28 -10.16
N THR A 441 -2.70 0.67 -11.27
CA THR A 441 -3.39 0.88 -12.57
C THR A 441 -4.87 0.45 -12.50
N GLU A 442 -5.21 -0.59 -11.73
CA GLU A 442 -6.58 -1.05 -11.52
C GLU A 442 -7.49 0.04 -10.92
N GLU A 443 -6.95 0.90 -10.06
CA GLU A 443 -7.68 2.03 -9.46
C GLU A 443 -7.98 3.11 -10.50
N VAL A 444 -7.00 3.43 -11.32
CA VAL A 444 -7.13 4.44 -12.37
C VAL A 444 -8.13 3.99 -13.44
N CYS A 445 -8.25 2.69 -13.67
CA CYS A 445 -9.26 2.12 -14.56
C CYS A 445 -10.73 2.34 -14.09
N GLN A 446 -10.95 2.81 -12.85
CA GLN A 446 -12.29 3.19 -12.35
C GLN A 446 -12.68 4.63 -12.73
N CYS A 447 -11.77 5.40 -13.34
CA CYS A 447 -11.98 6.79 -13.71
C CYS A 447 -12.74 6.93 -15.04
N ASP A 448 -13.37 8.09 -15.23
CA ASP A 448 -14.10 8.40 -16.48
C ASP A 448 -13.14 8.79 -17.61
N ARG A 449 -11.99 9.40 -17.25
CA ARG A 449 -10.92 9.80 -18.15
C ARG A 449 -9.58 9.72 -17.42
N VAL A 450 -8.51 9.41 -18.15
CA VAL A 450 -7.17 9.20 -17.60
C VAL A 450 -6.15 9.99 -18.40
N PHE A 451 -5.35 10.78 -17.70
CA PHE A 451 -4.15 11.40 -18.24
C PHE A 451 -2.93 10.57 -17.84
N VAL A 452 -2.19 10.09 -18.82
CA VAL A 452 -0.93 9.35 -18.58
C VAL A 452 0.22 10.36 -18.60
N PHE A 453 1.02 10.32 -17.55
CA PHE A 453 2.18 11.21 -17.37
C PHE A 453 3.48 10.48 -17.71
N ARG A 454 4.39 11.22 -18.34
CA ARG A 454 5.76 10.82 -18.61
C ARG A 454 6.67 12.05 -18.54
N ASP A 455 7.74 11.97 -17.71
CA ASP A 455 8.75 13.04 -17.57
C ASP A 455 8.15 14.45 -17.33
N GLY A 456 7.14 14.52 -16.47
CA GLY A 456 6.46 15.78 -16.12
C GLY A 456 5.48 16.31 -17.14
N LYS A 457 5.16 15.56 -18.20
CA LYS A 457 4.23 15.94 -19.27
C LYS A 457 3.14 14.88 -19.44
N ILE A 458 2.00 15.30 -19.94
CA ILE A 458 0.94 14.38 -20.37
C ILE A 458 1.37 13.75 -21.69
N SER A 459 1.50 12.42 -21.71
CA SER A 459 1.86 11.61 -22.88
C SER A 459 0.63 11.11 -23.65
N ALA A 460 -0.47 10.86 -22.94
CA ALA A 460 -1.73 10.41 -23.52
C ALA A 460 -2.93 10.84 -22.66
N GLU A 461 -4.08 10.95 -23.31
CA GLU A 461 -5.40 11.09 -22.72
C GLU A 461 -6.25 9.90 -23.17
N LEU A 462 -6.77 9.12 -22.23
CA LEU A 462 -7.55 7.92 -22.48
C LEU A 462 -8.97 8.09 -21.93
N SER A 463 -9.95 7.57 -22.64
CA SER A 463 -11.36 7.64 -22.26
C SER A 463 -12.13 6.38 -22.63
N GLY A 464 -13.19 6.05 -21.85
CA GLY A 464 -14.06 4.92 -22.11
C GLY A 464 -13.29 3.60 -22.26
N ALA A 465 -13.49 2.87 -23.35
CA ALA A 465 -12.85 1.56 -23.60
C ALA A 465 -11.32 1.62 -23.78
N GLU A 466 -10.76 2.81 -23.93
CA GLU A 466 -9.32 3.00 -24.04
C GLU A 466 -8.62 2.90 -22.69
N ILE A 467 -9.35 3.07 -21.57
CA ILE A 467 -8.81 2.98 -20.21
C ILE A 467 -8.62 1.50 -19.88
N ASN A 468 -7.42 1.00 -20.10
CA ASN A 468 -7.01 -0.34 -19.72
C ASN A 468 -5.51 -0.35 -19.37
N GLU A 469 -5.09 -1.37 -18.64
CA GLU A 469 -3.73 -1.49 -18.11
C GLU A 469 -2.68 -1.47 -19.23
N GLU A 470 -2.93 -2.17 -20.33
CA GLU A 470 -2.00 -2.28 -21.46
C GLU A 470 -1.73 -0.90 -22.10
N ARG A 471 -2.78 -0.12 -22.37
CA ARG A 471 -2.63 1.22 -22.96
C ARG A 471 -2.00 2.23 -22.00
N ILE A 472 -2.35 2.15 -20.70
CA ILE A 472 -1.74 3.02 -19.67
C ILE A 472 -0.24 2.72 -19.59
N LEU A 473 0.16 1.45 -19.54
CA LEU A 473 1.56 1.06 -19.53
C LEU A 473 2.27 1.47 -20.82
N ALA A 474 1.69 1.20 -21.99
CA ALA A 474 2.27 1.60 -23.28
C ALA A 474 2.54 3.10 -23.35
N ALA A 475 1.59 3.93 -22.88
CA ALA A 475 1.75 5.39 -22.86
C ALA A 475 2.74 5.88 -21.78
N SER A 476 2.99 5.09 -20.75
CA SER A 476 3.96 5.40 -19.68
C SER A 476 5.41 5.13 -20.10
N PHE A 477 5.63 4.20 -21.05
CA PHE A 477 6.93 3.87 -21.61
C PHE A 477 7.06 4.44 -23.03
N GLU A 478 8.28 4.82 -23.43
CA GLU A 478 8.58 5.06 -24.85
C GLU A 478 8.62 3.71 -25.58
N MET A 479 7.59 3.37 -26.29
CA MET A 479 7.72 2.36 -27.34
C MET A 479 8.52 3.00 -28.47
N GLN A 480 9.77 2.61 -28.63
CA GLN A 480 10.47 2.85 -29.88
C GLN A 480 9.66 2.11 -30.96
N GLU A 481 8.91 2.84 -31.77
CA GLU A 481 8.46 2.31 -33.04
C GLU A 481 9.69 2.01 -33.90
N ASN A 482 9.94 0.70 -34.12
CA ASN A 482 10.84 0.22 -35.17
C ASN A 482 10.12 0.27 -36.52
#